data_a681caa7bd4bb1673ce88e9efaf8cd8f
#
_entry.id   a681caa7bd4bb1673ce88e9efaf8cd8f
#
_cell.length_a   1.000
_cell.length_b   1.000
_cell.length_c   1.000
_cell.angle_alpha   90.00
_cell.angle_beta   90.00
_cell.angle_gamma   90.00
#
_symmetry.space_group_name_H-M   'P 1'
#
loop_
_entity.id
_entity.type
_entity.pdbx_description
1 polymer ?
#
loop_
_entity_poly.entity_id
_entity_poly.type
_entity_poly.pdbx_seq_one_letter_code
_entity_poly.pdbx_strand_id
1 'polypeptide(L)'
;MNKNVIVSLADSNYFDLLKELIDSIRSFKESSQISICILDAGLTEEQKLKLSEKVDEIKKAEWDIEVPSYKVGGKDWLKSQVSRAFLPEYFPNYEKYLWIDCDAWVQDWTAIELYFKGCDNGKLAITQTMGPGYKIMSKAKWIFGKLALIKSQNFKHAISSKIGIEDARKLAFAPHVNIGVFSLENNSPCWAVWQKNLRKTLDAGKIFGSEGLAINMCVYIDEVDTEFLPLNCNWITSNLLPKFDEKKNKFVEPFLPNYTIGIIHLAAGIWKEDKDMRLDKSVKIEITTLENKVLIKSLRYLK
;
A
#
# COMPACT_ATOMS: atom_id res chain seq x y z
N MET A 1 16.89 -9.12 19.66
CA MET A 1 16.47 -8.12 18.67
C MET A 1 15.54 -8.82 17.70
N ASN A 2 14.38 -8.26 17.42
CA ASN A 2 13.44 -8.87 16.46
C ASN A 2 14.06 -8.84 15.07
N LYS A 3 13.88 -9.95 14.32
CA LYS A 3 14.40 -10.06 12.94
C LYS A 3 13.51 -9.39 11.92
N ASN A 4 12.22 -9.29 12.21
CA ASN A 4 11.19 -8.78 11.32
C ASN A 4 10.73 -7.39 11.81
N VAL A 5 10.47 -6.50 10.86
CA VAL A 5 9.96 -5.16 11.15
C VAL A 5 8.76 -4.82 10.27
N ILE A 6 7.75 -4.19 10.87
CA ILE A 6 6.68 -3.50 10.14
C ILE A 6 7.05 -2.02 10.09
N VAL A 7 7.02 -1.44 8.89
CA VAL A 7 7.35 -0.03 8.67
C VAL A 7 6.14 0.69 8.08
N SER A 8 5.91 1.90 8.57
CA SER A 8 4.90 2.81 8.01
C SER A 8 5.42 4.24 8.00
N LEU A 9 4.67 5.14 7.35
CA LEU A 9 5.00 6.56 7.30
C LEU A 9 3.74 7.41 7.44
N ALA A 10 3.85 8.52 8.17
CA ALA A 10 2.80 9.54 8.18
C ALA A 10 3.37 10.96 8.37
N ASP A 11 2.58 11.94 7.98
CA ASP A 11 2.67 13.31 8.45
C ASP A 11 1.65 13.58 9.59
N SER A 12 1.61 14.79 10.09
CA SER A 12 0.72 15.17 11.17
C SER A 12 -0.77 15.03 10.84
N ASN A 13 -1.16 15.13 9.56
CA ASN A 13 -2.55 15.01 9.13
C ASN A 13 -3.04 13.56 9.18
N TYR A 14 -2.14 12.61 8.91
CA TYR A 14 -2.43 11.19 8.90
C TYR A 14 -2.13 10.48 10.24
N PHE A 15 -1.75 11.23 11.26
CA PHE A 15 -1.37 10.68 12.56
C PHE A 15 -2.43 9.76 13.17
N ASP A 16 -3.70 10.12 13.09
CA ASP A 16 -4.79 9.30 13.64
C ASP A 16 -4.91 7.95 12.95
N LEU A 17 -4.74 7.91 11.64
CA LEU A 17 -4.74 6.66 10.86
C LEU A 17 -3.51 5.81 11.20
N LEU A 18 -2.33 6.42 11.27
CA LEU A 18 -1.11 5.72 11.71
C LEU A 18 -1.28 5.11 13.10
N LYS A 19 -1.86 5.87 14.04
CA LYS A 19 -2.13 5.38 15.40
C LYS A 19 -3.10 4.18 15.37
N GLU A 20 -4.13 4.22 14.54
CA GLU A 20 -5.08 3.12 14.37
C GLU A 20 -4.42 1.88 13.77
N LEU A 21 -3.54 2.05 12.78
CA LEU A 21 -2.72 0.96 12.26
C LEU A 21 -1.89 0.30 13.36
N ILE A 22 -1.12 1.10 14.12
CA ILE A 22 -0.26 0.59 15.22
C ILE A 22 -1.10 -0.10 16.28
N ASP A 23 -2.23 0.50 16.69
CA ASP A 23 -3.13 -0.08 17.67
C ASP A 23 -3.74 -1.41 17.18
N SER A 24 -4.06 -1.52 15.89
CA SER A 24 -4.54 -2.76 15.30
C SER A 24 -3.48 -3.87 15.33
N ILE A 25 -2.23 -3.54 14.98
CA ILE A 25 -1.10 -4.48 15.05
C ILE A 25 -0.86 -4.92 16.49
N ARG A 26 -0.74 -3.97 17.43
CA ARG A 26 -0.47 -4.25 18.85
C ARG A 26 -1.63 -4.92 19.59
N SER A 27 -2.82 -5.05 18.97
CA SER A 27 -3.92 -5.83 19.51
C SER A 27 -3.70 -7.35 19.44
N PHE A 28 -2.75 -7.80 18.60
CA PHE A 28 -2.37 -9.20 18.48
C PHE A 28 -1.18 -9.53 19.38
N LYS A 29 -1.24 -10.64 20.11
CA LYS A 29 -0.14 -11.10 20.98
C LYS A 29 1.15 -11.42 20.20
N GLU A 30 1.01 -11.88 18.97
CA GLU A 30 2.10 -12.21 18.05
C GLU A 30 2.95 -10.99 17.72
N SER A 31 2.37 -9.80 17.79
CA SER A 31 3.07 -8.54 17.50
C SER A 31 4.22 -8.23 18.47
N SER A 32 4.26 -8.89 19.65
CA SER A 32 5.35 -8.73 20.62
C SER A 32 6.72 -9.17 20.08
N GLN A 33 6.75 -9.99 19.04
CA GLN A 33 7.96 -10.50 18.40
C GLN A 33 8.35 -9.73 17.13
N ILE A 34 7.62 -8.66 16.81
CA ILE A 34 7.84 -7.86 15.60
C ILE A 34 8.05 -6.41 16.00
N SER A 35 9.13 -5.82 15.51
CA SER A 35 9.36 -4.39 15.67
C SER A 35 8.44 -3.57 14.79
N ILE A 36 8.06 -2.38 15.25
CA ILE A 36 7.37 -1.37 14.46
C ILE A 36 8.27 -0.14 14.37
N CYS A 37 8.61 0.26 13.15
CA CYS A 37 9.40 1.45 12.87
C CYS A 37 8.60 2.45 12.04
N ILE A 38 8.78 3.74 12.29
CA ILE A 38 8.03 4.79 11.62
C ILE A 38 8.98 5.75 10.91
N LEU A 39 8.65 6.07 9.66
CA LEU A 39 9.24 7.20 8.94
C LEU A 39 8.38 8.44 9.18
N ASP A 40 8.98 9.46 9.79
CA ASP A 40 8.36 10.75 10.09
C ASP A 40 8.44 11.67 8.86
N ALA A 41 7.31 11.95 8.22
CA ALA A 41 7.19 12.90 7.11
C ALA A 41 6.61 14.25 7.55
N GLY A 42 6.65 14.56 8.84
CA GLY A 42 6.12 15.81 9.40
C GLY A 42 5.19 15.60 10.59
N LEU A 43 5.47 14.64 11.45
CA LEU A 43 4.81 14.46 12.75
C LEU A 43 5.22 15.57 13.72
N THR A 44 4.33 15.99 14.60
CA THR A 44 4.67 16.88 15.71
C THR A 44 5.41 16.12 16.82
N GLU A 45 6.15 16.82 17.68
CA GLU A 45 6.84 16.20 18.81
C GLU A 45 5.85 15.49 19.76
N GLU A 46 4.67 16.09 19.99
CA GLU A 46 3.62 15.47 20.78
C GLU A 46 3.12 14.16 20.18
N GLN A 47 2.97 14.12 18.83
CA GLN A 47 2.55 12.91 18.12
C GLN A 47 3.62 11.82 18.19
N LYS A 48 4.90 12.19 18.04
CA LYS A 48 6.03 11.25 18.19
C LYS A 48 6.10 10.68 19.62
N LEU A 49 5.90 11.52 20.62
CA LEU A 49 5.86 11.07 22.01
C LEU A 49 4.72 10.05 22.26
N LYS A 50 3.53 10.30 21.70
CA LYS A 50 2.41 9.35 21.79
C LYS A 50 2.67 8.01 21.09
N LEU A 51 3.52 7.98 20.08
CA LEU A 51 3.90 6.75 19.39
C LEU A 51 5.00 5.97 20.10
N SER A 52 5.92 6.66 20.78
CA SER A 52 7.14 6.08 21.35
C SER A 52 6.92 4.92 22.33
N GLU A 53 5.72 4.82 22.94
CA GLU A 53 5.36 3.70 23.82
C GLU A 53 5.01 2.41 23.05
N LYS A 54 4.74 2.50 21.74
CA LYS A 54 4.21 1.40 20.93
C LYS A 54 5.08 1.03 19.73
N VAL A 55 6.07 1.87 19.42
CA VAL A 55 6.98 1.67 18.28
C VAL A 55 8.42 1.59 18.78
N ASP A 56 9.25 0.89 18.02
CA ASP A 56 10.64 0.64 18.40
C ASP A 56 11.57 1.78 17.97
N GLU A 57 11.31 2.39 16.82
CA GLU A 57 12.14 3.46 16.27
C GLU A 57 11.32 4.42 15.40
N ILE A 58 11.65 5.72 15.47
CA ILE A 58 11.10 6.75 14.57
C ILE A 58 12.28 7.46 13.91
N LYS A 59 12.32 7.45 12.59
CA LYS A 59 13.33 8.18 11.78
C LYS A 59 12.67 9.20 10.88
N LYS A 60 13.33 10.31 10.68
CA LYS A 60 12.87 11.32 9.74
C LYS A 60 12.95 10.77 8.31
N ALA A 61 11.87 10.89 7.55
CA ALA A 61 11.86 10.59 6.12
C ALA A 61 12.60 11.67 5.35
N GLU A 62 13.49 11.26 4.45
CA GLU A 62 14.25 12.16 3.61
C GLU A 62 13.82 12.05 2.13
N TRP A 63 14.38 12.91 1.29
CA TRP A 63 14.27 12.78 -0.15
C TRP A 63 15.43 11.89 -0.66
N ASP A 64 15.25 10.57 -0.59
CA ASP A 64 16.27 9.57 -0.94
C ASP A 64 16.65 9.60 -2.43
N ILE A 65 15.83 10.26 -3.23
CA ILE A 65 16.11 10.59 -4.62
C ILE A 65 15.92 12.10 -4.78
N GLU A 66 16.89 12.76 -5.37
CA GLU A 66 16.78 14.19 -5.66
C GLU A 66 15.63 14.45 -6.62
N VAL A 67 14.70 15.30 -6.18
CA VAL A 67 13.51 15.68 -6.94
C VAL A 67 13.44 17.19 -7.02
N PRO A 68 13.27 17.76 -8.25
CA PRO A 68 13.15 19.20 -8.41
C PRO A 68 12.02 19.79 -7.55
N SER A 69 12.29 20.92 -6.89
CA SER A 69 11.36 21.55 -5.94
C SER A 69 9.98 21.87 -6.54
N TYR A 70 9.91 22.20 -7.83
CA TYR A 70 8.65 22.44 -8.52
C TYR A 70 7.75 21.18 -8.60
N LYS A 71 8.33 19.96 -8.52
CA LYS A 71 7.55 18.71 -8.48
C LYS A 71 7.04 18.42 -7.07
N VAL A 72 7.72 18.87 -6.03
CA VAL A 72 7.33 18.67 -4.62
C VAL A 72 6.10 19.50 -4.26
N GLY A 73 6.07 20.78 -4.65
CA GLY A 73 4.95 21.67 -4.42
C GLY A 73 4.59 21.83 -2.94
N GLY A 74 5.58 21.78 -2.02
CA GLY A 74 5.37 21.91 -0.58
C GLY A 74 4.70 20.71 0.10
N LYS A 75 4.66 19.54 -0.55
CA LYS A 75 3.98 18.34 -0.05
C LYS A 75 4.99 17.33 0.50
N ASP A 76 5.43 17.53 1.72
CA ASP A 76 6.45 16.68 2.37
C ASP A 76 6.02 15.20 2.51
N TRP A 77 4.73 14.93 2.62
CA TRP A 77 4.22 13.56 2.61
C TRP A 77 4.60 12.76 1.36
N LEU A 78 4.94 13.46 0.24
CA LEU A 78 5.44 12.80 -0.98
C LEU A 78 6.77 12.09 -0.78
N LYS A 79 7.49 12.32 0.34
CA LYS A 79 8.65 11.52 0.74
C LYS A 79 8.31 10.03 0.80
N SER A 80 7.07 9.67 1.19
CA SER A 80 6.59 8.28 1.15
C SER A 80 6.74 7.62 -0.22
N GLN A 81 6.70 8.41 -1.29
CA GLN A 81 6.80 7.91 -2.67
C GLN A 81 8.25 7.63 -3.11
N VAL A 82 9.23 7.97 -2.28
CA VAL A 82 10.64 7.73 -2.57
C VAL A 82 11.33 6.89 -1.49
N SER A 83 10.94 7.04 -0.22
CA SER A 83 11.61 6.37 0.91
C SER A 83 11.38 4.87 1.01
N ARG A 84 10.24 4.34 0.50
CA ARG A 84 9.93 2.90 0.58
C ARG A 84 10.98 2.00 -0.04
N ALA A 85 11.62 2.44 -1.12
CA ALA A 85 12.66 1.68 -1.80
C ALA A 85 14.00 1.65 -1.03
N PHE A 86 14.09 2.37 0.11
CA PHE A 86 15.30 2.56 0.90
C PHE A 86 15.16 2.08 2.35
N LEU A 87 14.16 1.25 2.66
CA LEU A 87 13.91 0.76 4.03
C LEU A 87 15.13 0.11 4.68
N PRO A 88 15.96 -0.70 3.99
CA PRO A 88 17.18 -1.26 4.58
C PRO A 88 18.21 -0.21 4.99
N GLU A 89 18.24 0.96 4.32
CA GLU A 89 19.14 2.07 4.66
C GLU A 89 18.65 2.83 5.90
N TYR A 90 17.32 2.97 6.04
CA TYR A 90 16.73 3.53 7.25
C TYR A 90 16.87 2.62 8.46
N PHE A 91 16.62 1.34 8.30
CA PHE A 91 16.53 0.37 9.40
C PHE A 91 17.38 -0.87 9.13
N PRO A 92 18.72 -0.78 9.12
CA PRO A 92 19.62 -1.84 8.62
C PRO A 92 19.68 -3.11 9.48
N ASN A 93 19.09 -3.10 10.68
CA ASN A 93 19.24 -4.18 11.66
C ASN A 93 18.18 -5.29 11.53
N TYR A 94 17.33 -5.26 10.50
CA TYR A 94 16.27 -6.23 10.31
C TYR A 94 16.55 -7.15 9.12
N GLU A 95 16.02 -8.37 9.19
CA GLU A 95 16.13 -9.35 8.10
C GLU A 95 15.00 -9.22 7.09
N LYS A 96 13.78 -8.87 7.55
CA LYS A 96 12.59 -8.74 6.71
C LYS A 96 11.82 -7.46 7.05
N TYR A 97 11.35 -6.82 6.00
CA TYR A 97 10.56 -5.59 6.07
C TYR A 97 9.16 -5.87 5.54
N LEU A 98 8.15 -5.47 6.29
CA LEU A 98 6.78 -5.38 5.85
C LEU A 98 6.35 -3.91 5.89
N TRP A 99 6.11 -3.34 4.74
CA TRP A 99 5.50 -2.02 4.64
C TRP A 99 4.00 -2.11 4.71
N ILE A 100 3.37 -1.22 5.48
CA ILE A 100 1.91 -1.04 5.51
C ILE A 100 1.63 0.46 5.49
N ASP A 101 0.85 0.93 4.50
CA ASP A 101 0.41 2.34 4.45
C ASP A 101 -0.39 2.69 5.71
N CYS A 102 -0.20 3.90 6.22
CA CYS A 102 -0.82 4.35 7.47
C CYS A 102 -2.36 4.43 7.42
N ASP A 103 -2.96 4.45 6.23
CA ASP A 103 -4.40 4.39 6.01
C ASP A 103 -4.94 2.95 5.85
N ALA A 104 -4.18 1.97 6.31
CA ALA A 104 -4.58 0.58 6.43
C ALA A 104 -4.61 0.14 7.91
N TRP A 105 -5.25 -0.99 8.19
CA TRP A 105 -5.21 -1.61 9.52
C TRP A 105 -5.37 -3.13 9.43
N VAL A 106 -4.82 -3.84 10.43
CA VAL A 106 -4.75 -5.30 10.46
C VAL A 106 -5.97 -5.86 11.20
N GLN A 107 -6.75 -6.68 10.52
CA GLN A 107 -7.90 -7.36 11.10
C GLN A 107 -7.62 -8.85 11.39
N ASP A 108 -6.72 -9.46 10.62
CA ASP A 108 -6.35 -10.86 10.82
C ASP A 108 -4.84 -11.04 10.64
N TRP A 109 -4.20 -11.65 11.64
CA TRP A 109 -2.76 -11.80 11.70
C TRP A 109 -2.18 -12.69 10.60
N THR A 110 -2.97 -13.60 10.06
CA THR A 110 -2.58 -14.49 8.96
C THR A 110 -2.02 -13.71 7.75
N ALA A 111 -2.52 -12.50 7.50
CA ALA A 111 -1.99 -11.67 6.42
C ALA A 111 -0.53 -11.25 6.70
N ILE A 112 -0.20 -10.89 7.94
CA ILE A 112 1.17 -10.53 8.35
C ILE A 112 2.12 -11.74 8.16
N GLU A 113 1.68 -12.91 8.58
CA GLU A 113 2.44 -14.16 8.39
C GLU A 113 2.68 -14.48 6.91
N LEU A 114 1.65 -14.30 6.08
CA LEU A 114 1.76 -14.54 4.63
C LEU A 114 2.73 -13.57 3.97
N TYR A 115 2.75 -12.28 4.36
CA TYR A 115 3.72 -11.33 3.83
C TYR A 115 5.15 -11.72 4.21
N PHE A 116 5.42 -12.03 5.48
CA PHE A 116 6.76 -12.45 5.92
C PHE A 116 7.19 -13.80 5.33
N LYS A 117 6.24 -14.69 5.07
CA LYS A 117 6.52 -15.95 4.39
C LYS A 117 6.72 -15.76 2.89
N GLY A 118 5.92 -14.92 2.27
CA GLY A 118 5.97 -14.66 0.83
C GLY A 118 7.25 -13.99 0.36
N CYS A 119 7.96 -13.27 1.25
CA CYS A 119 9.23 -12.65 0.90
C CYS A 119 10.46 -13.56 1.09
N ASP A 120 10.28 -14.81 1.54
CA ASP A 120 11.38 -15.78 1.65
C ASP A 120 12.13 -15.93 0.33
N ASN A 121 13.45 -16.12 0.41
CA ASN A 121 14.37 -16.25 -0.72
C ASN A 121 14.48 -14.98 -1.59
N GLY A 122 14.29 -13.81 -1.01
CA GLY A 122 14.46 -12.53 -1.67
C GLY A 122 13.30 -12.10 -2.58
N LYS A 123 12.18 -12.84 -2.56
CA LYS A 123 10.98 -12.51 -3.35
C LYS A 123 10.32 -11.21 -2.90
N LEU A 124 9.68 -10.53 -3.83
CA LEU A 124 8.73 -9.45 -3.51
C LEU A 124 7.36 -10.06 -3.18
N ALA A 125 6.92 -9.99 -1.92
CA ALA A 125 5.56 -10.38 -1.55
C ALA A 125 4.62 -9.18 -1.68
N ILE A 126 3.60 -9.28 -2.54
CA ILE A 126 2.70 -8.16 -2.88
C ILE A 126 1.35 -8.65 -3.38
N THR A 127 0.32 -7.80 -3.32
CA THR A 127 -1.00 -8.10 -3.90
C THR A 127 -1.23 -7.36 -5.21
N GLN A 128 -1.98 -8.01 -6.11
CA GLN A 128 -2.50 -7.36 -7.32
C GLN A 128 -3.80 -6.61 -7.01
N THR A 129 -4.07 -5.53 -7.74
CA THR A 129 -5.38 -4.82 -7.68
C THR A 129 -6.37 -5.36 -8.71
N MET A 130 -6.34 -6.66 -8.92
CA MET A 130 -7.23 -7.37 -9.83
C MET A 130 -7.80 -8.59 -9.12
N GLY A 131 -9.11 -8.77 -9.22
CA GLY A 131 -9.77 -9.93 -8.63
C GLY A 131 -11.29 -9.87 -8.80
N PRO A 132 -12.00 -10.90 -8.33
CA PRO A 132 -13.45 -10.97 -8.41
C PRO A 132 -14.10 -9.73 -7.82
N GLY A 133 -15.01 -9.09 -8.57
CA GLY A 133 -15.76 -7.92 -8.13
C GLY A 133 -15.01 -6.60 -8.12
N TYR A 134 -13.70 -6.58 -8.25
CA TYR A 134 -12.96 -5.31 -8.37
C TYR A 134 -13.30 -4.61 -9.69
N LYS A 135 -13.31 -3.28 -9.66
CA LYS A 135 -13.53 -2.45 -10.85
C LYS A 135 -12.47 -2.78 -11.91
N ILE A 136 -12.91 -2.92 -13.16
CA ILE A 136 -12.00 -3.13 -14.28
C ILE A 136 -11.15 -1.86 -14.46
N MET A 137 -9.86 -1.98 -14.18
CA MET A 137 -8.89 -0.88 -14.23
C MET A 137 -8.30 -0.66 -15.64
N SER A 138 -8.43 -1.66 -16.53
CA SER A 138 -7.89 -1.61 -17.88
C SER A 138 -9.00 -1.76 -18.91
N LYS A 139 -9.02 -0.88 -19.92
CA LYS A 139 -9.99 -0.88 -21.01
C LYS A 139 -9.29 -0.67 -22.35
N ALA A 140 -9.70 -1.40 -23.37
CA ALA A 140 -9.28 -1.19 -24.74
C ALA A 140 -10.49 -0.76 -25.60
N LYS A 141 -10.28 0.21 -26.50
CA LYS A 141 -11.26 0.58 -27.52
C LYS A 141 -10.69 0.26 -28.89
N TRP A 142 -11.47 -0.49 -29.66
CA TRP A 142 -11.14 -0.88 -31.02
C TRP A 142 -11.99 -0.07 -32.01
N ILE A 143 -11.40 0.36 -33.11
CA ILE A 143 -12.08 1.04 -34.20
C ILE A 143 -11.62 0.36 -35.50
N PHE A 144 -12.56 -0.12 -36.29
CA PHE A 144 -12.29 -0.85 -37.54
C PHE A 144 -11.27 -1.99 -37.38
N GLY A 145 -11.40 -2.78 -36.29
CA GLY A 145 -10.47 -3.88 -35.96
C GLY A 145 -9.07 -3.46 -35.50
N LYS A 146 -8.80 -2.17 -35.36
CA LYS A 146 -7.54 -1.65 -34.87
C LYS A 146 -7.67 -1.10 -33.45
N LEU A 147 -6.65 -1.29 -32.60
CA LEU A 147 -6.60 -0.75 -31.27
C LEU A 147 -6.47 0.78 -31.35
N ALA A 148 -7.50 1.49 -30.89
CA ALA A 148 -7.57 2.95 -30.95
C ALA A 148 -7.23 3.63 -29.62
N LEU A 149 -7.51 2.98 -28.49
CA LEU A 149 -7.30 3.56 -27.16
C LEU A 149 -7.01 2.47 -26.13
N ILE A 150 -6.01 2.73 -25.31
CA ILE A 150 -5.76 1.97 -24.08
C ILE A 150 -5.98 2.90 -22.89
N LYS A 151 -6.81 2.48 -21.93
CA LYS A 151 -6.94 3.10 -20.61
C LYS A 151 -6.53 2.08 -19.57
N SER A 152 -5.38 2.28 -18.95
CA SER A 152 -4.96 1.57 -17.74
C SER A 152 -4.12 2.50 -16.89
N GLN A 153 -4.05 2.23 -15.59
CA GLN A 153 -3.24 3.03 -14.66
C GLN A 153 -1.76 2.93 -15.05
N ASN A 154 -1.27 1.71 -15.24
CA ASN A 154 0.12 1.47 -15.62
C ASN A 154 0.48 2.16 -16.95
N PHE A 155 -0.35 2.02 -18.00
CA PHE A 155 -0.09 2.65 -19.30
C PHE A 155 -0.07 4.17 -19.20
N LYS A 156 -1.04 4.76 -18.47
CA LYS A 156 -1.11 6.22 -18.27
C LYS A 156 0.16 6.75 -17.60
N HIS A 157 0.61 6.10 -16.52
CA HIS A 157 1.81 6.49 -15.79
C HIS A 157 3.07 6.27 -16.64
N ALA A 158 3.16 5.14 -17.34
CA ALA A 158 4.27 4.83 -18.24
C ALA A 158 4.47 5.89 -19.34
N ILE A 159 3.38 6.30 -20.00
CA ILE A 159 3.45 7.37 -21.01
C ILE A 159 3.83 8.71 -20.39
N SER A 160 3.25 9.07 -19.23
CA SER A 160 3.56 10.34 -18.57
C SER A 160 4.98 10.41 -18.04
N SER A 161 5.55 9.29 -17.63
CA SER A 161 6.94 9.16 -17.16
C SER A 161 7.95 8.91 -18.30
N LYS A 162 7.50 8.85 -19.55
CA LYS A 162 8.34 8.68 -20.75
C LYS A 162 9.29 7.47 -20.69
N ILE A 163 8.88 6.36 -20.06
CA ILE A 163 9.72 5.18 -19.90
C ILE A 163 10.00 4.43 -21.21
N GLY A 164 9.32 4.80 -22.30
CA GLY A 164 9.38 4.16 -23.62
C GLY A 164 8.07 3.48 -24.00
N ILE A 165 7.74 3.49 -25.29
CA ILE A 165 6.46 2.97 -25.77
C ILE A 165 6.36 1.44 -25.65
N GLU A 166 7.48 0.72 -25.80
CA GLU A 166 7.53 -0.73 -25.70
C GLU A 166 7.24 -1.18 -24.25
N ASP A 167 7.92 -0.59 -23.27
CA ASP A 167 7.69 -0.83 -21.85
C ASP A 167 6.25 -0.45 -21.46
N ALA A 168 5.76 0.69 -21.95
CA ALA A 168 4.38 1.10 -21.71
C ALA A 168 3.36 0.09 -22.27
N ARG A 169 3.63 -0.52 -23.43
CA ARG A 169 2.77 -1.56 -24.02
C ARG A 169 2.78 -2.84 -23.20
N LYS A 170 3.94 -3.29 -22.70
CA LYS A 170 4.03 -4.46 -21.80
C LYS A 170 3.19 -4.25 -20.56
N LEU A 171 3.22 -3.06 -19.97
CA LEU A 171 2.47 -2.71 -18.76
C LEU A 171 0.98 -2.43 -19.01
N ALA A 172 0.54 -2.25 -20.25
CA ALA A 172 -0.79 -1.75 -20.59
C ALA A 172 -1.94 -2.57 -19.99
N PHE A 173 -1.80 -3.88 -19.99
CA PHE A 173 -2.79 -4.84 -19.50
C PHE A 173 -2.29 -5.68 -18.32
N ALA A 174 -1.07 -5.43 -17.84
CA ALA A 174 -0.55 -6.08 -16.66
C ALA A 174 -1.40 -5.71 -15.44
N PRO A 175 -1.75 -6.68 -14.57
CA PRO A 175 -2.43 -6.39 -13.32
C PRO A 175 -1.62 -5.41 -12.49
N HIS A 176 -2.21 -4.28 -12.12
CA HIS A 176 -1.51 -3.31 -11.29
C HIS A 176 -1.25 -3.92 -9.90
N VAL A 177 -0.01 -3.91 -9.41
CA VAL A 177 0.31 -4.29 -8.04
C VAL A 177 0.18 -3.09 -7.11
N ASN A 178 -0.33 -3.31 -5.90
CA ASN A 178 -0.54 -2.25 -4.93
C ASN A 178 0.60 -2.21 -3.91
N ILE A 179 1.34 -1.12 -3.93
CA ILE A 179 2.52 -0.92 -3.09
C ILE A 179 2.19 -0.47 -1.65
N GLY A 180 0.92 -0.28 -1.33
CA GLY A 180 0.52 0.12 0.02
C GLY A 180 0.75 -0.96 1.07
N VAL A 181 0.92 -2.22 0.65
CA VAL A 181 1.38 -3.32 1.50
C VAL A 181 2.29 -4.23 0.69
N PHE A 182 3.52 -4.41 1.13
CA PHE A 182 4.51 -5.31 0.51
C PHE A 182 5.55 -5.78 1.54
N SER A 183 6.20 -6.89 1.25
CA SER A 183 7.31 -7.39 2.08
C SER A 183 8.50 -7.80 1.22
N LEU A 184 9.71 -7.56 1.76
CA LEU A 184 10.99 -7.92 1.15
C LEU A 184 12.01 -8.30 2.23
N GLU A 185 12.93 -9.21 1.91
CA GLU A 185 14.13 -9.45 2.71
C GLU A 185 15.15 -8.32 2.53
N ASN A 186 15.98 -8.10 3.55
CA ASN A 186 17.03 -7.07 3.54
C ASN A 186 17.98 -7.20 2.33
N ASN A 187 18.35 -8.43 2.00
CA ASN A 187 19.29 -8.75 0.91
C ASN A 187 18.61 -8.96 -0.45
N SER A 188 17.32 -8.69 -0.59
CA SER A 188 16.60 -8.87 -1.84
C SER A 188 17.19 -8.00 -2.96
N PRO A 189 17.47 -8.58 -4.14
CA PRO A 189 17.94 -7.80 -5.30
C PRO A 189 16.87 -6.83 -5.81
N CYS A 190 15.62 -7.02 -5.43
CA CYS A 190 14.52 -6.15 -5.81
C CYS A 190 14.74 -4.70 -5.37
N TRP A 191 15.39 -4.43 -4.22
CA TRP A 191 15.66 -3.08 -3.75
C TRP A 191 16.44 -2.25 -4.79
N ALA A 192 17.54 -2.79 -5.31
CA ALA A 192 18.36 -2.09 -6.29
C ALA A 192 17.64 -1.87 -7.62
N VAL A 193 16.87 -2.86 -8.09
CA VAL A 193 16.04 -2.76 -9.29
C VAL A 193 14.96 -1.70 -9.12
N TRP A 194 14.31 -1.69 -7.95
CA TRP A 194 13.27 -0.71 -7.64
C TRP A 194 13.83 0.72 -7.58
N GLN A 195 14.93 0.95 -6.86
CA GLN A 195 15.61 2.24 -6.81
C GLN A 195 16.00 2.75 -8.20
N LYS A 196 16.53 1.88 -9.08
CA LYS A 196 16.82 2.20 -10.48
C LYS A 196 15.57 2.64 -11.25
N ASN A 197 14.50 1.87 -11.17
CA ASN A 197 13.25 2.17 -11.85
C ASN A 197 12.59 3.44 -11.31
N LEU A 198 12.67 3.65 -10.01
CA LEU A 198 12.13 4.84 -9.38
C LEU A 198 12.83 6.12 -9.87
N ARG A 199 14.17 6.10 -10.00
CA ARG A 199 14.91 7.21 -10.62
C ARG A 199 14.47 7.44 -12.07
N LYS A 200 14.35 6.36 -12.88
CA LYS A 200 13.87 6.45 -14.28
C LYS A 200 12.47 7.06 -14.37
N THR A 201 11.55 6.68 -13.50
CA THR A 201 10.16 7.17 -13.54
C THR A 201 10.03 8.60 -13.01
N LEU A 202 10.88 9.03 -12.07
CA LEU A 202 10.88 10.38 -11.50
C LEU A 202 11.51 11.42 -12.44
N ASP A 203 12.36 11.02 -13.37
CA ASP A 203 13.03 11.94 -14.30
C ASP A 203 12.02 12.77 -15.09
N ALA A 204 11.06 12.16 -15.75
CA ALA A 204 10.00 12.86 -16.49
C ALA A 204 8.61 12.84 -15.81
N GLY A 205 8.36 11.89 -14.92
CA GLY A 205 7.07 11.68 -14.24
C GLY A 205 6.81 12.66 -13.10
N LYS A 206 5.56 12.60 -12.61
CA LYS A 206 5.17 13.23 -11.34
C LYS A 206 5.64 12.35 -10.19
N ILE A 207 5.92 12.91 -9.01
CA ILE A 207 6.30 12.13 -7.83
C ILE A 207 5.18 11.13 -7.50
N PHE A 208 3.95 11.63 -7.33
CA PHE A 208 2.80 10.77 -7.10
C PHE A 208 2.52 9.86 -8.29
N GLY A 209 2.58 8.56 -8.07
CA GLY A 209 2.36 7.50 -9.06
C GLY A 209 3.63 6.98 -9.75
N SER A 210 4.79 7.66 -9.62
CA SER A 210 6.08 7.15 -10.14
C SER A 210 6.54 5.91 -9.38
N GLU A 211 6.33 5.87 -8.08
CA GLU A 211 6.68 4.72 -7.25
C GLU A 211 5.85 3.47 -7.64
N GLY A 212 4.52 3.61 -7.74
CA GLY A 212 3.66 2.52 -8.21
C GLY A 212 4.02 2.04 -9.60
N LEU A 213 4.41 2.94 -10.52
CA LEU A 213 4.93 2.56 -11.82
C LEU A 213 6.26 1.79 -11.70
N ALA A 214 7.19 2.28 -10.89
CA ALA A 214 8.51 1.68 -10.71
C ALA A 214 8.42 0.24 -10.23
N ILE A 215 7.57 -0.05 -9.23
CA ILE A 215 7.39 -1.43 -8.76
C ILE A 215 6.68 -2.31 -9.80
N ASN A 216 5.72 -1.78 -10.56
CA ASN A 216 5.12 -2.54 -11.67
C ASN A 216 6.15 -2.83 -12.78
N MET A 217 7.15 -1.95 -12.99
CA MET A 217 8.28 -2.24 -13.88
C MET A 217 9.14 -3.38 -13.31
N CYS A 218 9.47 -3.36 -12.03
CA CYS A 218 10.21 -4.46 -11.40
C CYS A 218 9.53 -5.81 -11.66
N VAL A 219 8.21 -5.87 -11.46
CA VAL A 219 7.45 -7.12 -11.58
C VAL A 219 7.29 -7.57 -13.04
N TYR A 220 6.95 -6.67 -13.97
CA TYR A 220 6.51 -7.07 -15.33
C TYR A 220 7.49 -6.75 -16.45
N ILE A 221 8.57 -6.00 -16.19
CA ILE A 221 9.61 -5.68 -17.17
C ILE A 221 10.93 -6.33 -16.77
N ASP A 222 11.35 -6.12 -15.51
CA ASP A 222 12.60 -6.68 -14.99
C ASP A 222 12.40 -8.11 -14.42
N GLU A 223 11.14 -8.57 -14.32
CA GLU A 223 10.75 -9.94 -13.92
C GLU A 223 11.37 -10.36 -12.58
N VAL A 224 11.39 -9.44 -11.59
CA VAL A 224 11.86 -9.76 -10.25
C VAL A 224 10.99 -10.88 -9.64
N ASP A 225 11.61 -11.79 -8.92
CA ASP A 225 10.90 -12.92 -8.31
C ASP A 225 9.83 -12.39 -7.33
N THR A 226 8.59 -12.73 -7.61
CA THR A 226 7.42 -12.12 -6.94
C THR A 226 6.47 -13.19 -6.45
N GLU A 227 6.09 -13.11 -5.19
CA GLU A 227 5.00 -13.89 -4.59
C GLU A 227 3.72 -13.05 -4.55
N PHE A 228 2.75 -13.43 -5.39
CA PHE A 228 1.45 -12.76 -5.40
C PHE A 228 0.54 -13.32 -4.31
N LEU A 229 0.27 -12.51 -3.30
CA LEU A 229 -0.59 -12.88 -2.19
C LEU A 229 -2.09 -12.69 -2.54
N PRO A 230 -2.98 -13.43 -1.85
CA PRO A 230 -4.42 -13.28 -2.02
C PRO A 230 -4.91 -11.86 -1.72
N LEU A 231 -6.01 -11.44 -2.36
CA LEU A 231 -6.57 -10.08 -2.24
C LEU A 231 -6.92 -9.69 -0.80
N ASN A 232 -7.38 -10.64 0.00
CA ASN A 232 -7.72 -10.39 1.41
C ASN A 232 -6.51 -10.00 2.26
N CYS A 233 -5.27 -10.17 1.77
CA CYS A 233 -4.07 -9.67 2.43
C CYS A 233 -3.90 -8.14 2.32
N ASN A 234 -4.56 -7.50 1.34
CA ASN A 234 -4.56 -6.05 1.18
C ASN A 234 -5.85 -5.62 0.46
N TRP A 235 -6.95 -5.52 1.20
CA TRP A 235 -8.26 -5.22 0.67
C TRP A 235 -8.47 -3.74 0.46
N ILE A 236 -8.51 -3.30 -0.79
CA ILE A 236 -8.68 -1.90 -1.17
C ILE A 236 -10.17 -1.56 -1.21
N THR A 237 -10.64 -0.87 -0.17
CA THR A 237 -12.07 -0.58 0.04
C THR A 237 -12.67 0.33 -1.04
N SER A 238 -11.89 1.19 -1.67
CA SER A 238 -12.33 2.04 -2.79
C SER A 238 -12.60 1.25 -4.09
N ASN A 239 -12.02 0.06 -4.24
CA ASN A 239 -12.28 -0.81 -5.38
C ASN A 239 -13.56 -1.63 -5.21
N LEU A 240 -13.77 -2.15 -3.98
CA LEU A 240 -14.96 -2.92 -3.63
C LEU A 240 -15.16 -2.88 -2.12
N LEU A 241 -16.37 -2.54 -1.67
CA LEU A 241 -16.71 -2.60 -0.26
C LEU A 241 -16.76 -4.06 0.22
N PRO A 242 -16.23 -4.35 1.41
CA PRO A 242 -16.33 -5.68 2.01
C PRO A 242 -17.77 -5.96 2.47
N LYS A 243 -18.10 -7.22 2.72
CA LYS A 243 -19.25 -7.59 3.56
C LYS A 243 -18.83 -7.72 5.02
N PHE A 244 -19.81 -7.77 5.91
CA PHE A 244 -19.57 -7.96 7.33
C PHE A 244 -20.18 -9.29 7.81
N ASP A 245 -19.36 -10.12 8.43
CA ASP A 245 -19.79 -11.35 9.09
C ASP A 245 -20.12 -11.02 10.55
N GLU A 246 -21.42 -10.96 10.89
CA GLU A 246 -21.89 -10.63 12.23
C GLU A 246 -21.46 -11.69 13.26
N LYS A 247 -21.30 -12.97 12.87
CA LYS A 247 -20.91 -14.06 13.76
C LYS A 247 -19.44 -13.96 14.16
N LYS A 248 -18.58 -13.62 13.21
CA LYS A 248 -17.13 -13.44 13.45
C LYS A 248 -16.81 -12.04 13.93
N ASN A 249 -17.73 -11.09 13.80
CA ASN A 249 -17.50 -9.65 13.98
C ASN A 249 -16.32 -9.14 13.15
N LYS A 250 -16.23 -9.57 11.87
CA LYS A 250 -15.14 -9.25 10.95
C LYS A 250 -15.64 -8.87 9.57
N PHE A 251 -14.88 -8.04 8.88
CA PHE A 251 -15.05 -7.82 7.45
C PHE A 251 -14.55 -9.02 6.66
N VAL A 252 -15.30 -9.37 5.62
CA VAL A 252 -15.02 -10.52 4.77
C VAL A 252 -15.16 -10.14 3.29
N GLU A 253 -14.57 -10.93 2.40
CA GLU A 253 -14.79 -10.80 0.97
C GLU A 253 -16.28 -10.95 0.64
N PRO A 254 -16.83 -10.13 -0.29
CA PRO A 254 -18.25 -10.13 -0.62
C PRO A 254 -18.69 -11.32 -1.48
N PHE A 255 -17.77 -12.16 -1.92
CA PHE A 255 -18.00 -13.35 -2.74
C PHE A 255 -17.51 -14.61 -2.02
N LEU A 256 -18.00 -15.77 -2.45
CA LEU A 256 -17.62 -17.05 -1.87
C LEU A 256 -16.13 -17.35 -2.08
N PRO A 257 -15.45 -17.95 -1.07
CA PRO A 257 -16.02 -18.49 0.16
C PRO A 257 -16.07 -17.51 1.35
N ASN A 258 -16.07 -16.19 1.11
CA ASN A 258 -16.14 -15.13 2.11
C ASN A 258 -14.94 -15.19 3.08
N TYR A 259 -13.74 -15.24 2.54
CA TYR A 259 -12.53 -15.19 3.34
C TYR A 259 -12.50 -13.94 4.23
N THR A 260 -12.01 -14.11 5.44
CA THR A 260 -11.75 -12.98 6.34
C THR A 260 -10.69 -12.07 5.72
N ILE A 261 -10.95 -10.78 5.71
CA ILE A 261 -9.98 -9.80 5.23
C ILE A 261 -8.89 -9.64 6.29
N GLY A 262 -7.64 -9.76 5.89
CA GLY A 262 -6.49 -9.63 6.76
C GLY A 262 -6.10 -8.19 7.02
N ILE A 263 -5.94 -7.41 5.95
CA ILE A 263 -5.62 -5.97 6.02
C ILE A 263 -6.68 -5.19 5.26
N ILE A 264 -7.34 -4.25 5.95
CA ILE A 264 -8.29 -3.32 5.35
C ILE A 264 -7.54 -2.04 5.02
N HIS A 265 -7.55 -1.67 3.74
CA HIS A 265 -6.83 -0.53 3.21
C HIS A 265 -7.82 0.50 2.66
N LEU A 266 -7.84 1.68 3.25
CA LEU A 266 -8.75 2.77 2.89
C LEU A 266 -8.34 3.52 1.61
N ALA A 267 -7.29 3.05 0.92
CA ALA A 267 -6.64 3.65 -0.24
C ALA A 267 -7.58 4.40 -1.18
N ALA A 268 -7.07 5.46 -1.79
CA ALA A 268 -7.73 6.36 -2.73
C ALA A 268 -8.91 7.18 -2.15
N GLY A 269 -9.19 7.04 -0.85
CA GLY A 269 -10.14 7.88 -0.12
C GLY A 269 -11.58 7.80 -0.61
N ILE A 270 -12.49 8.19 0.26
CA ILE A 270 -13.85 8.60 -0.10
C ILE A 270 -13.82 10.14 -0.06
N TRP A 271 -13.83 10.78 -1.21
CA TRP A 271 -13.84 12.25 -1.31
C TRP A 271 -15.27 12.76 -1.38
N LYS A 272 -15.58 13.68 -0.52
CA LYS A 272 -16.83 14.42 -0.52
C LYS A 272 -16.52 15.91 -0.30
N GLU A 273 -16.99 16.77 -1.21
CA GLU A 273 -16.78 18.23 -1.11
C GLU A 273 -15.30 18.60 -0.91
N ASP A 274 -14.41 17.97 -1.68
CA ASP A 274 -12.94 18.13 -1.62
C ASP A 274 -12.29 17.75 -0.28
N LYS A 275 -13.02 17.07 0.63
CA LYS A 275 -12.49 16.55 1.88
C LYS A 275 -12.18 15.07 1.78
N ASP A 276 -11.03 14.69 2.31
CA ASP A 276 -10.66 13.27 2.47
C ASP A 276 -11.41 12.68 3.66
N MET A 277 -12.47 11.94 3.37
CA MET A 277 -13.34 11.35 4.39
C MET A 277 -12.65 10.25 5.22
N ARG A 278 -11.45 9.79 4.81
CA ARG A 278 -10.64 8.86 5.65
C ARG A 278 -10.20 9.53 6.95
N LEU A 279 -9.99 10.85 6.92
CA LEU A 279 -9.52 11.62 8.07
C LEU A 279 -10.62 11.88 9.11
N ASP A 280 -11.89 11.74 8.74
CA ASP A 280 -13.02 11.95 9.64
C ASP A 280 -13.44 10.64 10.31
N LYS A 281 -13.21 10.54 11.63
CA LYS A 281 -13.58 9.37 12.46
C LYS A 281 -15.09 9.14 12.57
N SER A 282 -15.89 10.18 12.33
CA SER A 282 -17.35 10.10 12.40
C SER A 282 -17.98 9.42 11.19
N VAL A 283 -17.23 9.29 10.10
CA VAL A 283 -17.72 8.72 8.84
C VAL A 283 -18.07 7.25 8.99
N LYS A 284 -19.32 6.98 8.73
CA LYS A 284 -19.88 5.62 8.65
C LYS A 284 -20.55 5.46 7.29
N ILE A 285 -20.49 4.26 6.77
CA ILE A 285 -21.09 3.89 5.48
C ILE A 285 -21.97 2.67 5.63
N GLU A 286 -22.82 2.45 4.65
CA GLU A 286 -23.62 1.25 4.54
C GLU A 286 -22.74 0.05 4.17
N ILE A 287 -22.76 -0.98 5.00
CA ILE A 287 -22.07 -2.25 4.78
C ILE A 287 -23.11 -3.37 4.80
N THR A 288 -23.12 -4.19 3.76
CA THR A 288 -24.00 -5.35 3.69
C THR A 288 -23.42 -6.53 4.47
N THR A 289 -24.23 -7.20 5.27
CA THR A 289 -23.83 -8.43 5.99
C THR A 289 -23.89 -9.66 5.07
N LEU A 290 -23.39 -10.81 5.55
CA LEU A 290 -23.54 -12.08 4.84
C LEU A 290 -25.00 -12.50 4.72
N GLU A 291 -25.85 -12.10 5.68
CA GLU A 291 -27.30 -12.33 5.69
C GLU A 291 -28.08 -11.26 4.88
N ASN A 292 -27.37 -10.42 4.08
CA ASN A 292 -27.91 -9.34 3.26
C ASN A 292 -28.65 -8.22 4.05
N LYS A 293 -28.37 -8.05 5.33
CA LYS A 293 -28.80 -6.89 6.11
C LYS A 293 -27.85 -5.72 5.83
N VAL A 294 -28.31 -4.50 6.04
CA VAL A 294 -27.48 -3.29 5.95
C VAL A 294 -27.14 -2.79 7.35
N LEU A 295 -25.86 -2.60 7.62
CA LEU A 295 -25.35 -1.99 8.85
C LEU A 295 -24.65 -0.68 8.51
N ILE A 296 -24.71 0.28 9.43
CA ILE A 296 -23.97 1.54 9.35
C ILE A 296 -22.67 1.41 10.16
N LYS A 297 -21.54 1.24 9.50
CA LYS A 297 -20.24 1.00 10.14
C LYS A 297 -19.15 1.91 9.60
N SER A 298 -18.14 2.17 10.42
CA SER A 298 -16.88 2.74 9.96
C SER A 298 -16.00 1.65 9.35
N LEU A 299 -15.25 2.01 8.30
CA LEU A 299 -14.17 1.16 7.78
C LEU A 299 -12.84 1.38 8.51
N ARG A 300 -12.76 2.41 9.37
CA ARG A 300 -11.58 2.67 10.21
C ARG A 300 -11.51 1.70 11.38
N TYR A 301 -10.30 1.48 11.90
CA TYR A 301 -10.10 0.76 13.14
C TYR A 301 -10.54 1.62 14.33
N LEU A 302 -11.70 1.31 14.87
CA LEU A 302 -12.24 1.96 16.08
C LEU A 302 -12.28 0.89 17.19
N LYS A 303 -11.57 1.15 18.29
CA LYS A 303 -11.67 0.33 19.52
C LYS A 303 -12.99 0.58 20.22
#